data_f12ccf8b136366bac334a8c73954ef7e
#
_entry.id   f12ccf8b136366bac334a8c73954ef7e
#
_cell.length_a   1.000
_cell.length_b   1.000
_cell.length_c   1.000
_cell.angle_alpha   90.00
_cell.angle_beta   90.00
_cell.angle_gamma   90.00
#
_symmetry.space_group_name_H-M   'P 1'
#
loop_
_entity.id
_entity.type
_entity.pdbx_description
1 polymer ?
#
loop_
_entity_poly.entity_id
_entity_poly.type
_entity_poly.pdbx_seq_one_letter_code
_entity_poly.pdbx_strand_id
1 'polypeptide(L)'
;MKARLFVAAAATAFALTPAPAFAWGKTGHRVVAAIADAQLSGLARAHVKEILGQAESLDEAANWPDEMRSHPSPFWQKTSTPWHYVTLNGIIYDHAPPEGDALEALNKYSAILRDPNASLAAKQLALRFVVHLVGDIHQPLHVGKCCDRGGNDIKVKWFGRDLNLHSVWDSALVDEQQLSFTEMTAKLQRHTSNADVIAWWDINPRDWMSESAQIRETIYPRPSNDPKKVPELSYSYVYQNTPIMERRLKQAGVRLAAYLNALYAEPRPLPVEPAR
;
A
#
# COMPACT_ATOMS: atom_id res chain seq x y z
N MET A 1 -13.57 -48.46 -49.34
CA MET A 1 -14.14 -47.57 -48.35
C MET A 1 -13.04 -47.05 -47.45
N LYS A 2 -12.65 -45.78 -47.57
CA LYS A 2 -11.62 -45.14 -46.72
C LYS A 2 -12.32 -44.26 -45.67
N ALA A 3 -12.29 -44.68 -44.41
CA ALA A 3 -12.80 -43.92 -43.30
C ALA A 3 -11.87 -42.73 -43.00
N ARG A 4 -12.38 -41.52 -43.05
CA ARG A 4 -11.66 -40.30 -42.61
C ARG A 4 -12.00 -40.06 -41.16
N LEU A 5 -10.96 -40.18 -40.26
CA LEU A 5 -11.06 -39.74 -38.90
C LEU A 5 -10.96 -38.21 -38.86
N PHE A 6 -12.04 -37.56 -38.38
CA PHE A 6 -11.98 -36.14 -37.99
C PHE A 6 -11.52 -36.04 -36.53
N VAL A 7 -10.33 -35.51 -36.34
CA VAL A 7 -9.86 -35.09 -34.98
C VAL A 7 -10.37 -33.69 -34.74
N ALA A 8 -11.35 -33.56 -33.85
CA ALA A 8 -11.79 -32.27 -33.38
C ALA A 8 -10.82 -31.77 -32.30
N ALA A 9 -10.06 -30.71 -32.59
CA ALA A 9 -9.24 -30.02 -31.63
C ALA A 9 -10.13 -29.12 -30.79
N ALA A 10 -10.36 -29.47 -29.53
CA ALA A 10 -11.02 -28.60 -28.57
C ALA A 10 -10.04 -27.50 -28.14
N ALA A 11 -10.25 -26.29 -28.62
CA ALA A 11 -9.56 -25.09 -28.14
C ALA A 11 -10.10 -24.72 -26.76
N THR A 12 -9.33 -25.04 -25.71
CA THR A 12 -9.62 -24.58 -24.34
C THR A 12 -9.29 -23.08 -24.27
N ALA A 13 -10.32 -22.24 -24.31
CA ALA A 13 -10.18 -20.81 -24.04
C ALA A 13 -9.85 -20.64 -22.55
N PHE A 14 -8.61 -20.35 -22.22
CA PHE A 14 -8.23 -19.85 -20.90
C PHE A 14 -8.87 -18.47 -20.76
N ALA A 15 -9.93 -18.36 -19.97
CA ALA A 15 -10.43 -17.08 -19.49
C ALA A 15 -9.36 -16.49 -18.57
N LEU A 16 -8.67 -15.48 -19.06
CA LEU A 16 -7.80 -14.63 -18.24
C LEU A 16 -8.71 -13.89 -17.25
N THR A 17 -8.88 -14.46 -16.05
CA THR A 17 -9.45 -13.71 -14.94
C THR A 17 -8.47 -12.56 -14.64
N PRO A 18 -8.91 -11.31 -14.58
CA PRO A 18 -8.03 -10.22 -14.18
C PRO A 18 -7.48 -10.55 -12.79
N ALA A 19 -6.14 -10.54 -12.67
CA ALA A 19 -5.50 -10.69 -11.38
C ALA A 19 -6.05 -9.60 -10.44
N PRO A 20 -6.38 -9.93 -9.19
CA PRO A 20 -6.81 -8.93 -8.23
C PRO A 20 -5.71 -7.88 -8.10
N ALA A 21 -6.08 -6.60 -8.20
CA ALA A 21 -5.17 -5.51 -7.90
C ALA A 21 -4.81 -5.59 -6.42
N PHE A 22 -3.54 -5.68 -6.13
CA PHE A 22 -2.98 -5.58 -4.79
C PHE A 22 -2.53 -4.13 -4.62
N ALA A 23 -2.65 -3.58 -3.42
CA ALA A 23 -1.93 -2.39 -2.95
C ALA A 23 -0.45 -2.47 -3.32
N TRP A 24 0.43 -1.57 -2.87
CA TRP A 24 1.85 -1.86 -3.09
C TRP A 24 2.06 -3.37 -3.03
N GLY A 25 2.46 -4.01 -4.11
CA GLY A 25 2.63 -5.46 -4.12
C GLY A 25 3.48 -5.92 -2.92
N LYS A 26 3.57 -7.21 -2.67
CA LYS A 26 4.23 -7.76 -1.47
C LYS A 26 5.59 -7.13 -1.16
N THR A 27 6.39 -6.83 -2.18
CA THR A 27 7.69 -6.17 -2.03
C THR A 27 7.54 -4.76 -1.44
N GLY A 28 6.62 -3.94 -1.96
CA GLY A 28 6.44 -2.57 -1.51
C GLY A 28 5.95 -2.47 -0.06
N HIS A 29 4.96 -3.26 0.35
CA HIS A 29 4.50 -3.31 1.74
C HIS A 29 5.61 -3.73 2.71
N ARG A 30 6.39 -4.74 2.35
CA ARG A 30 7.53 -5.16 3.17
C ARG A 30 8.59 -4.07 3.30
N VAL A 31 8.88 -3.36 2.22
CA VAL A 31 9.82 -2.21 2.24
C VAL A 31 9.32 -1.11 3.18
N VAL A 32 8.04 -0.73 3.09
CA VAL A 32 7.42 0.28 3.97
C VAL A 32 7.56 -0.12 5.44
N ALA A 33 7.18 -1.35 5.77
CA ALA A 33 7.23 -1.84 7.14
C ALA A 33 8.67 -1.99 7.67
N ALA A 34 9.61 -2.43 6.84
CA ALA A 34 11.02 -2.55 7.22
C ALA A 34 11.68 -1.17 7.46
N ILE A 35 11.35 -0.15 6.66
CA ILE A 35 11.77 1.24 6.91
C ILE A 35 11.19 1.74 8.23
N ALA A 36 9.91 1.45 8.50
CA ALA A 36 9.26 1.86 9.74
C ALA A 36 9.86 1.17 10.96
N ASP A 37 10.06 -0.15 10.89
CA ASP A 37 10.62 -0.92 12.00
C ASP A 37 11.96 -0.36 12.46
N ALA A 38 12.82 0.06 11.55
CA ALA A 38 14.12 0.66 11.88
C ALA A 38 14.01 1.97 12.68
N GLN A 39 12.86 2.66 12.64
CA GLN A 39 12.61 3.98 13.25
C GLN A 39 11.61 3.94 14.42
N LEU A 40 11.18 2.75 14.84
CA LEU A 40 10.30 2.61 16.01
C LEU A 40 11.05 3.01 17.29
N SER A 41 10.35 3.77 18.14
CA SER A 41 10.78 4.01 19.52
C SER A 41 10.85 2.69 20.30
N GLY A 42 11.62 2.67 21.38
CA GLY A 42 11.70 1.49 22.24
C GLY A 42 10.32 1.02 22.74
N LEU A 43 9.44 1.98 23.08
CA LEU A 43 8.09 1.68 23.55
C LEU A 43 7.21 1.11 22.43
N ALA A 44 7.16 1.77 21.27
CA ALA A 44 6.36 1.27 20.13
C ALA A 44 6.85 -0.12 19.68
N ARG A 45 8.17 -0.32 19.63
CA ARG A 45 8.77 -1.63 19.31
C ARG A 45 8.36 -2.72 20.33
N ALA A 46 8.31 -2.39 21.62
CA ALA A 46 7.87 -3.33 22.65
C ALA A 46 6.40 -3.74 22.43
N HIS A 47 5.50 -2.78 22.20
CA HIS A 47 4.11 -3.08 21.91
C HIS A 47 3.91 -3.87 20.61
N VAL A 48 4.62 -3.52 19.54
CA VAL A 48 4.59 -4.30 18.29
C VAL A 48 4.98 -5.75 18.54
N LYS A 49 6.08 -5.99 19.29
CA LYS A 49 6.54 -7.34 19.63
C LYS A 49 5.57 -8.09 20.54
N GLU A 50 4.96 -7.40 21.50
CA GLU A 50 3.93 -8.00 22.38
C GLU A 50 2.73 -8.48 21.56
N ILE A 51 2.30 -7.70 20.57
CA ILE A 51 1.13 -8.00 19.74
C ILE A 51 1.42 -9.11 18.72
N LEU A 52 2.52 -9.00 17.96
CA LEU A 52 2.85 -9.97 16.90
C LEU A 52 3.51 -11.26 17.45
N GLY A 53 4.11 -11.18 18.63
CA GLY A 53 4.88 -12.28 19.21
C GLY A 53 6.26 -12.43 18.56
N GLN A 54 6.85 -13.62 18.68
CA GLN A 54 8.18 -13.94 18.13
C GLN A 54 8.11 -14.53 16.72
N ALA A 55 6.92 -14.90 16.28
CA ALA A 55 6.73 -15.65 15.03
C ALA A 55 6.44 -14.76 13.81
N GLU A 56 6.17 -13.48 14.00
CA GLU A 56 5.77 -12.58 12.91
C GLU A 56 6.54 -11.25 13.02
N SER A 57 7.16 -10.85 11.93
CA SER A 57 7.81 -9.55 11.80
C SER A 57 6.83 -8.47 11.29
N LEU A 58 7.19 -7.19 11.45
CA LEU A 58 6.35 -6.09 10.98
C LEU A 58 6.19 -6.11 9.45
N ASP A 59 7.21 -6.54 8.72
CA ASP A 59 7.18 -6.65 7.27
C ASP A 59 6.32 -7.82 6.77
N GLU A 60 6.19 -8.91 7.55
CA GLU A 60 5.22 -9.98 7.28
C GLU A 60 3.80 -9.51 7.57
N ALA A 61 3.59 -8.84 8.70
CA ALA A 61 2.30 -8.27 9.08
C ALA A 61 1.75 -7.31 8.01
N ALA A 62 2.62 -6.58 7.31
CA ALA A 62 2.25 -5.65 6.26
C ALA A 62 1.58 -6.31 5.05
N ASN A 63 1.90 -7.56 4.74
CA ASN A 63 1.30 -8.28 3.60
C ASN A 63 0.04 -9.06 3.97
N TRP A 64 -0.15 -9.32 5.26
CA TRP A 64 -1.17 -10.26 5.73
C TRP A 64 -2.61 -9.88 5.29
N PRO A 65 -3.07 -8.61 5.30
CA PRO A 65 -4.42 -8.26 4.84
C PRO A 65 -4.68 -8.66 3.39
N ASP A 66 -3.71 -8.48 2.50
CA ASP A 66 -3.81 -8.89 1.10
C ASP A 66 -3.79 -10.42 0.93
N GLU A 67 -3.02 -11.14 1.71
CA GLU A 67 -2.99 -12.59 1.69
C GLU A 67 -4.35 -13.18 2.11
N MET A 68 -5.00 -12.53 3.08
CA MET A 68 -6.32 -12.91 3.55
C MET A 68 -7.45 -12.66 2.54
N ARG A 69 -7.22 -11.90 1.47
CA ARG A 69 -8.19 -11.77 0.36
C ARG A 69 -8.51 -13.10 -0.32
N SER A 70 -7.63 -14.08 -0.19
CA SER A 70 -7.90 -15.46 -0.64
C SER A 70 -8.79 -16.27 0.31
N HIS A 71 -9.02 -15.78 1.52
CA HIS A 71 -9.84 -16.48 2.53
C HIS A 71 -11.33 -16.37 2.16
N PRO A 72 -12.11 -17.48 2.18
CA PRO A 72 -13.46 -17.51 1.62
C PRO A 72 -14.54 -16.80 2.45
N SER A 73 -14.22 -16.30 3.66
CA SER A 73 -15.24 -15.66 4.49
C SER A 73 -15.74 -14.33 3.91
N PRO A 74 -17.01 -13.96 4.16
CA PRO A 74 -17.57 -12.70 3.69
C PRO A 74 -16.81 -11.46 4.17
N PHE A 75 -16.18 -11.54 5.34
CA PHE A 75 -15.36 -10.45 5.85
C PHE A 75 -14.23 -10.10 4.86
N TRP A 76 -13.46 -11.09 4.42
CA TRP A 76 -12.32 -10.89 3.52
C TRP A 76 -12.74 -10.65 2.08
N GLN A 77 -13.83 -11.30 1.64
CA GLN A 77 -14.27 -11.22 0.24
C GLN A 77 -15.06 -9.96 -0.07
N LYS A 78 -15.72 -9.35 0.93
CA LYS A 78 -16.64 -8.22 0.72
C LYS A 78 -16.37 -7.05 1.66
N THR A 79 -16.35 -7.30 2.99
CA THR A 79 -16.35 -6.24 3.98
C THR A 79 -15.04 -5.45 4.01
N SER A 80 -13.88 -6.13 3.97
CA SER A 80 -12.57 -5.46 4.04
C SER A 80 -12.05 -4.98 2.69
N THR A 81 -12.63 -5.43 1.58
CA THR A 81 -12.17 -5.07 0.23
C THR A 81 -12.14 -3.55 -0.02
N PRO A 82 -13.17 -2.74 0.32
CA PRO A 82 -13.12 -1.28 0.12
C PRO A 82 -12.15 -0.56 1.04
N TRP A 83 -11.66 -1.20 2.10
CA TRP A 83 -10.77 -0.56 3.06
C TRP A 83 -9.34 -0.36 2.57
N HIS A 84 -8.97 -0.93 1.42
CA HIS A 84 -7.63 -0.81 0.84
C HIS A 84 -7.43 0.48 0.03
N TYR A 85 -8.46 1.29 -0.17
CA TYR A 85 -8.37 2.50 -1.00
C TYR A 85 -9.30 3.61 -0.51
N VAL A 86 -9.07 4.80 -1.03
CA VAL A 86 -9.93 5.98 -0.88
C VAL A 86 -10.25 6.52 -2.26
N THR A 87 -11.47 7.01 -2.46
CA THR A 87 -11.87 7.69 -3.70
C THR A 87 -12.01 9.19 -3.46
N LEU A 88 -11.16 9.99 -4.10
CA LEU A 88 -11.19 11.46 -4.02
C LEU A 88 -11.52 12.08 -5.36
N ASN A 89 -12.56 12.92 -5.41
CA ASN A 89 -12.91 13.73 -6.58
C ASN A 89 -12.09 15.04 -6.70
N GLY A 90 -10.94 15.08 -6.06
CA GLY A 90 -10.00 16.21 -5.99
C GLY A 90 -8.82 15.78 -5.17
N ILE A 91 -8.32 16.68 -4.35
CA ILE A 91 -7.19 16.43 -3.44
C ILE A 91 -7.59 16.48 -1.96
N ILE A 92 -8.84 16.85 -1.66
CA ILE A 92 -9.34 16.98 -0.29
C ILE A 92 -10.32 15.84 -0.01
N TYR A 93 -10.10 15.15 1.11
CA TYR A 93 -10.99 14.12 1.59
C TYR A 93 -12.22 14.74 2.27
N ASP A 94 -13.39 14.33 1.84
CA ASP A 94 -14.68 14.75 2.41
C ASP A 94 -15.18 13.72 3.44
N HIS A 95 -15.67 12.59 3.01
CA HIS A 95 -16.22 11.53 3.85
C HIS A 95 -16.04 10.15 3.23
N ALA A 96 -16.12 9.11 4.07
CA ALA A 96 -16.13 7.73 3.61
C ALA A 96 -17.47 7.36 2.97
N PRO A 97 -17.47 6.44 1.99
CA PRO A 97 -18.70 5.82 1.51
C PRO A 97 -19.32 4.91 2.60
N PRO A 98 -20.59 4.49 2.44
CA PRO A 98 -21.28 3.66 3.45
C PRO A 98 -20.57 2.34 3.80
N GLU A 99 -19.83 1.77 2.85
CA GLU A 99 -19.04 0.55 3.04
C GLU A 99 -17.70 0.79 3.76
N GLY A 100 -17.36 2.05 4.02
CA GLY A 100 -16.08 2.46 4.58
C GLY A 100 -14.97 2.55 3.53
N ASP A 101 -13.82 3.06 3.95
CA ASP A 101 -12.60 3.20 3.14
C ASP A 101 -11.33 3.01 3.99
N ALA A 102 -10.16 3.24 3.38
CA ALA A 102 -8.88 3.06 4.06
C ALA A 102 -8.70 3.99 5.27
N LEU A 103 -9.21 5.24 5.23
CA LEU A 103 -9.10 6.16 6.35
C LEU A 103 -9.99 5.74 7.52
N GLU A 104 -11.23 5.34 7.26
CA GLU A 104 -12.14 4.87 8.29
C GLU A 104 -11.62 3.59 8.95
N ALA A 105 -11.12 2.65 8.15
CA ALA A 105 -10.50 1.43 8.66
C ALA A 105 -9.23 1.73 9.48
N LEU A 106 -8.37 2.65 9.04
CA LEU A 106 -7.19 3.07 9.78
C LEU A 106 -7.57 3.66 11.14
N ASN A 107 -8.57 4.53 11.20
CA ASN A 107 -9.06 5.12 12.45
C ASN A 107 -9.64 4.05 13.40
N LYS A 108 -10.47 3.15 12.86
CA LYS A 108 -11.08 2.03 13.61
C LYS A 108 -10.01 1.14 14.24
N TYR A 109 -9.04 0.70 13.47
CA TYR A 109 -8.02 -0.21 13.97
C TYR A 109 -7.01 0.48 14.88
N SER A 110 -6.72 1.75 14.68
CA SER A 110 -5.95 2.56 15.61
C SER A 110 -6.62 2.70 16.97
N ALA A 111 -7.95 2.83 17.01
CA ALA A 111 -8.71 2.85 18.26
C ALA A 111 -8.61 1.50 19.00
N ILE A 112 -8.69 0.38 18.28
CA ILE A 112 -8.52 -0.97 18.88
C ILE A 112 -7.11 -1.14 19.48
N LEU A 113 -6.07 -0.64 18.82
CA LEU A 113 -4.70 -0.72 19.35
C LEU A 113 -4.52 0.07 20.65
N ARG A 114 -5.26 1.18 20.81
CA ARG A 114 -5.25 2.01 22.02
C ARG A 114 -6.15 1.49 23.15
N ASP A 115 -7.09 0.59 22.85
CA ASP A 115 -8.00 0.03 23.86
C ASP A 115 -7.26 -0.96 24.75
N PRO A 116 -7.09 -0.67 26.07
CA PRO A 116 -6.45 -1.60 26.99
C PRO A 116 -7.25 -2.90 27.17
N ASN A 117 -8.57 -2.89 26.91
CA ASN A 117 -9.46 -4.03 27.07
C ASN A 117 -9.59 -4.87 25.78
N ALA A 118 -9.04 -4.43 24.66
CA ALA A 118 -9.08 -5.20 23.42
C ALA A 118 -8.27 -6.49 23.55
N SER A 119 -8.85 -7.60 23.07
CA SER A 119 -8.17 -8.90 23.08
C SER A 119 -6.91 -8.88 22.21
N LEU A 120 -5.94 -9.76 22.51
CA LEU A 120 -4.73 -9.90 21.72
C LEU A 120 -5.05 -10.18 20.24
N ALA A 121 -6.02 -11.06 19.96
CA ALA A 121 -6.44 -11.35 18.59
C ALA A 121 -6.99 -10.11 17.86
N ALA A 122 -7.75 -9.25 18.55
CA ALA A 122 -8.23 -7.99 17.99
C ALA A 122 -7.08 -7.02 17.72
N LYS A 123 -6.11 -6.93 18.63
CA LYS A 123 -4.89 -6.10 18.45
C LYS A 123 -4.00 -6.61 17.33
N GLN A 124 -3.85 -7.92 17.17
CA GLN A 124 -3.11 -8.52 16.05
C GLN A 124 -3.73 -8.16 14.70
N LEU A 125 -5.06 -8.33 14.57
CA LEU A 125 -5.79 -7.91 13.39
C LEU A 125 -5.61 -6.42 13.12
N ALA A 126 -5.76 -5.61 14.16
CA ALA A 126 -5.67 -4.15 14.07
C ALA A 126 -4.28 -3.69 13.64
N LEU A 127 -3.21 -4.24 14.21
CA LEU A 127 -1.85 -3.85 13.85
C LEU A 127 -1.53 -4.19 12.39
N ARG A 128 -1.91 -5.39 11.92
CA ARG A 128 -1.74 -5.78 10.52
C ARG A 128 -2.43 -4.81 9.56
N PHE A 129 -3.70 -4.44 9.87
CA PHE A 129 -4.40 -3.44 9.06
C PHE A 129 -3.74 -2.06 9.12
N VAL A 130 -3.35 -1.56 10.29
CA VAL A 130 -2.70 -0.24 10.40
C VAL A 130 -1.42 -0.20 9.58
N VAL A 131 -0.57 -1.20 9.68
CA VAL A 131 0.70 -1.27 8.94
C VAL A 131 0.47 -1.31 7.43
N HIS A 132 -0.50 -2.10 6.98
CA HIS A 132 -0.86 -2.24 5.58
C HIS A 132 -1.46 -0.95 5.00
N LEU A 133 -2.48 -0.39 5.67
CA LEU A 133 -3.23 0.76 5.19
C LEU A 133 -2.41 2.04 5.10
N VAL A 134 -1.43 2.22 5.99
CA VAL A 134 -0.46 3.33 5.84
C VAL A 134 0.33 3.18 4.54
N GLY A 135 0.72 1.97 4.17
CA GLY A 135 1.32 1.69 2.87
C GLY A 135 0.38 2.05 1.72
N ASP A 136 -0.86 1.57 1.77
CA ASP A 136 -1.89 1.77 0.75
C ASP A 136 -2.14 3.25 0.44
N ILE A 137 -2.36 4.05 1.48
CA ILE A 137 -2.63 5.49 1.34
C ILE A 137 -1.46 6.24 0.66
N HIS A 138 -0.25 5.71 0.70
CA HIS A 138 0.92 6.29 0.03
C HIS A 138 1.09 5.82 -1.42
N GLN A 139 0.38 4.79 -1.89
CA GLN A 139 0.32 4.43 -3.30
C GLN A 139 -0.68 5.38 -3.99
N PRO A 140 -0.24 6.18 -4.99
CA PRO A 140 -1.08 7.24 -5.53
C PRO A 140 -2.41 6.77 -6.12
N LEU A 141 -2.47 5.56 -6.66
CA LEU A 141 -3.69 5.02 -7.27
C LEU A 141 -4.64 4.39 -6.23
N HIS A 142 -4.17 4.13 -5.00
CA HIS A 142 -5.04 3.78 -3.87
C HIS A 142 -5.78 5.00 -3.30
N VAL A 143 -5.35 6.20 -3.65
CA VAL A 143 -6.13 7.42 -3.49
C VAL A 143 -6.69 7.79 -4.86
N GLY A 144 -7.53 6.89 -5.38
CA GLY A 144 -8.07 6.92 -6.73
C GLY A 144 -9.07 8.05 -6.93
N LYS A 145 -9.38 8.35 -8.20
CA LYS A 145 -10.53 9.17 -8.57
C LYS A 145 -11.69 8.29 -9.01
N CYS A 146 -12.90 8.85 -9.00
CA CYS A 146 -14.05 8.13 -9.55
C CYS A 146 -13.80 7.75 -11.02
N CYS A 147 -14.54 6.76 -11.48
CA CYS A 147 -14.72 6.41 -12.87
C CYS A 147 -13.60 5.61 -13.54
N ASP A 148 -12.44 5.36 -12.90
CA ASP A 148 -11.41 4.47 -13.42
C ASP A 148 -10.88 3.44 -12.39
N ARG A 149 -11.52 3.38 -11.22
CA ARG A 149 -11.18 2.47 -10.11
C ARG A 149 -9.70 2.55 -9.74
N GLY A 150 -9.16 3.78 -9.58
CA GLY A 150 -7.76 3.99 -9.27
C GLY A 150 -6.82 3.45 -10.37
N GLY A 151 -7.17 3.64 -11.63
CA GLY A 151 -6.36 3.19 -12.77
C GLY A 151 -6.51 1.71 -13.14
N ASN A 152 -7.40 0.95 -12.48
CA ASN A 152 -7.68 -0.45 -12.87
C ASN A 152 -8.33 -0.53 -14.25
N ASP A 153 -9.09 0.47 -14.65
CA ASP A 153 -9.74 0.52 -15.96
C ASP A 153 -8.83 1.14 -17.04
N ILE A 154 -7.65 1.62 -16.68
CA ILE A 154 -6.67 2.18 -17.62
C ILE A 154 -5.76 1.06 -18.14
N LYS A 155 -6.10 0.53 -19.31
CA LYS A 155 -5.29 -0.50 -19.98
C LYS A 155 -3.98 0.11 -20.47
N VAL A 156 -2.88 -0.60 -20.26
CA VAL A 156 -1.54 -0.23 -20.69
C VAL A 156 -0.78 -1.46 -21.19
N LYS A 157 0.27 -1.23 -21.98
CA LYS A 157 1.27 -2.25 -22.28
C LYS A 157 2.53 -1.94 -21.47
N TRP A 158 2.93 -2.87 -20.62
CA TRP A 158 4.16 -2.79 -19.85
C TRP A 158 5.23 -3.65 -20.51
N PHE A 159 6.18 -3.01 -21.22
CA PHE A 159 7.16 -3.71 -22.05
C PHE A 159 6.47 -4.76 -22.95
N GLY A 160 5.44 -4.36 -23.67
CA GLY A 160 4.66 -5.19 -24.57
C GLY A 160 3.63 -6.12 -23.89
N ARG A 161 3.64 -6.30 -22.56
CA ARG A 161 2.67 -7.13 -21.82
C ARG A 161 1.43 -6.33 -21.48
N ASP A 162 0.25 -6.93 -21.65
CA ASP A 162 -1.02 -6.29 -21.28
C ASP A 162 -1.18 -6.25 -19.77
N LEU A 163 -1.29 -5.05 -19.21
CA LEU A 163 -1.56 -4.75 -17.80
C LEU A 163 -2.60 -3.64 -17.69
N ASN A 164 -2.92 -3.23 -16.48
CA ASN A 164 -3.57 -1.96 -16.17
C ASN A 164 -2.60 -1.04 -15.40
N LEU A 165 -2.90 0.25 -15.38
CA LEU A 165 -2.04 1.23 -14.72
C LEU A 165 -1.88 0.96 -13.23
N HIS A 166 -2.94 0.51 -12.56
CA HIS A 166 -2.92 0.17 -11.15
C HIS A 166 -1.89 -0.94 -10.84
N SER A 167 -1.94 -2.05 -11.58
CA SER A 167 -0.99 -3.16 -11.39
C SER A 167 0.46 -2.80 -11.75
N VAL A 168 0.66 -1.81 -12.63
CA VAL A 168 2.00 -1.27 -12.88
C VAL A 168 2.55 -0.60 -11.62
N TRP A 169 1.75 0.20 -10.92
CA TRP A 169 2.16 0.90 -9.71
C TRP A 169 2.26 -0.01 -8.50
N ASP A 170 1.35 -0.98 -8.36
CA ASP A 170 1.40 -1.92 -7.25
C ASP A 170 2.65 -2.80 -7.28
N SER A 171 2.98 -3.33 -8.46
CA SER A 171 3.99 -4.37 -8.54
C SER A 171 5.02 -4.13 -9.65
N ALA A 172 4.59 -3.92 -10.91
CA ALA A 172 5.51 -4.02 -12.03
C ALA A 172 6.63 -2.97 -12.02
N LEU A 173 6.37 -1.76 -11.54
CA LEU A 173 7.38 -0.69 -11.42
C LEU A 173 8.36 -0.96 -10.26
N VAL A 174 7.88 -1.56 -9.18
CA VAL A 174 8.73 -1.98 -8.05
C VAL A 174 9.60 -3.16 -8.44
N ASP A 175 9.01 -4.17 -9.06
CA ASP A 175 9.70 -5.39 -9.48
C ASP A 175 10.71 -5.13 -10.61
N GLU A 176 10.51 -4.09 -11.43
CA GLU A 176 11.46 -3.65 -12.47
C GLU A 176 12.82 -3.25 -11.88
N GLN A 177 12.89 -2.89 -10.59
CA GLN A 177 14.14 -2.59 -9.91
C GLN A 177 15.00 -3.84 -9.69
N GLN A 178 14.45 -5.06 -9.83
CA GLN A 178 15.12 -6.35 -9.66
C GLN A 178 15.85 -6.47 -8.32
N LEU A 179 15.29 -5.88 -7.27
CA LEU A 179 15.81 -5.93 -5.90
C LEU A 179 14.86 -6.75 -5.02
N SER A 180 15.43 -7.54 -4.11
CA SER A 180 14.67 -8.07 -2.97
C SER A 180 14.16 -6.91 -2.09
N PHE A 181 13.14 -7.16 -1.27
CA PHE A 181 12.64 -6.11 -0.37
C PHE A 181 13.72 -5.62 0.59
N THR A 182 14.64 -6.48 1.03
CA THR A 182 15.74 -6.11 1.92
C THR A 182 16.78 -5.23 1.23
N GLU A 183 17.13 -5.54 -0.03
CA GLU A 183 18.04 -4.72 -0.81
C GLU A 183 17.43 -3.36 -1.15
N MET A 184 16.13 -3.34 -1.52
CA MET A 184 15.41 -2.10 -1.77
C MET A 184 15.31 -1.26 -0.49
N THR A 185 14.95 -1.84 0.65
CA THR A 185 14.94 -1.15 1.94
C THR A 185 16.31 -0.52 2.24
N ALA A 186 17.38 -1.29 2.13
CA ALA A 186 18.74 -0.80 2.38
C ALA A 186 19.12 0.33 1.40
N LYS A 187 18.75 0.22 0.11
CA LYS A 187 18.94 1.28 -0.88
C LYS A 187 18.19 2.55 -0.47
N LEU A 188 16.90 2.44 -0.18
CA LEU A 188 16.06 3.59 0.14
C LEU A 188 16.48 4.28 1.43
N GLN A 189 16.85 3.53 2.47
CA GLN A 189 17.36 4.09 3.72
C GLN A 189 18.66 4.87 3.52
N ARG A 190 19.62 4.35 2.74
CA ARG A 190 20.86 5.09 2.41
C ARG A 190 20.60 6.41 1.67
N HIS A 191 19.52 6.50 0.92
CA HIS A 191 19.12 7.69 0.15
C HIS A 191 18.00 8.49 0.84
N THR A 192 17.83 8.34 2.14
CA THR A 192 16.93 9.13 2.98
C THR A 192 17.76 9.96 3.95
N SER A 193 17.78 11.26 3.79
CA SER A 193 18.51 12.15 4.68
C SER A 193 17.74 12.40 5.99
N ASN A 194 18.43 12.86 7.03
CA ASN A 194 17.78 13.30 8.26
C ASN A 194 16.77 14.44 8.00
N ALA A 195 17.07 15.33 7.04
CA ALA A 195 16.16 16.38 6.64
C ALA A 195 14.86 15.83 6.04
N ASP A 196 14.95 14.77 5.22
CA ASP A 196 13.78 14.07 4.69
C ASP A 196 12.94 13.45 5.82
N VAL A 197 13.60 12.77 6.78
CA VAL A 197 12.91 12.17 7.92
C VAL A 197 12.15 13.24 8.72
N ILE A 198 12.80 14.36 9.04
CA ILE A 198 12.17 15.47 9.77
C ILE A 198 11.00 16.05 8.98
N ALA A 199 11.16 16.27 7.68
CA ALA A 199 10.12 16.85 6.83
C ALA A 199 8.92 15.91 6.63
N TRP A 200 9.14 14.59 6.68
CA TRP A 200 8.09 13.59 6.48
C TRP A 200 7.50 13.06 7.80
N TRP A 201 8.04 13.47 8.96
CA TRP A 201 7.54 13.04 10.27
C TRP A 201 6.18 13.66 10.56
N ASP A 202 5.16 13.08 9.97
CA ASP A 202 3.78 13.51 10.00
C ASP A 202 2.86 12.33 10.28
N ILE A 203 1.80 12.55 11.07
CA ILE A 203 0.86 11.53 11.51
C ILE A 203 -0.57 11.78 11.04
N ASN A 204 -0.78 12.74 10.13
CA ASN A 204 -2.10 13.07 9.61
C ASN A 204 -2.39 12.33 8.29
N PRO A 205 -3.21 11.25 8.27
CA PRO A 205 -3.50 10.52 7.05
C PRO A 205 -4.17 11.37 5.95
N ARG A 206 -4.86 12.47 6.30
CA ARG A 206 -5.50 13.35 5.32
C ARG A 206 -4.46 14.09 4.46
N ASP A 207 -3.33 14.48 5.05
CA ASP A 207 -2.23 15.11 4.32
C ASP A 207 -1.57 14.10 3.37
N TRP A 208 -1.38 12.86 3.81
CA TRP A 208 -0.81 11.79 2.98
C TRP A 208 -1.70 11.47 1.77
N MET A 209 -3.03 11.46 1.96
CA MET A 209 -3.99 11.28 0.88
C MET A 209 -3.98 12.45 -0.09
N SER A 210 -3.92 13.70 0.40
CA SER A 210 -3.85 14.89 -0.45
C SER A 210 -2.60 14.86 -1.33
N GLU A 211 -1.43 14.48 -0.77
CA GLU A 211 -0.20 14.30 -1.55
C GLU A 211 -0.33 13.17 -2.58
N SER A 212 -0.89 12.02 -2.19
CA SER A 212 -1.11 10.90 -3.12
C SER A 212 -2.01 11.30 -4.27
N ALA A 213 -3.09 12.06 -3.99
CA ALA A 213 -4.02 12.55 -5.00
C ALA A 213 -3.34 13.55 -5.97
N GLN A 214 -2.46 14.43 -5.47
CA GLN A 214 -1.68 15.36 -6.32
C GLN A 214 -0.72 14.60 -7.23
N ILE A 215 0.00 13.61 -6.69
CA ILE A 215 0.93 12.78 -7.45
C ILE A 215 0.18 11.95 -8.49
N ARG A 216 -0.98 11.40 -8.14
CA ARG A 216 -1.83 10.62 -9.03
C ARG A 216 -2.07 11.31 -10.36
N GLU A 217 -2.29 12.62 -10.38
CA GLU A 217 -2.55 13.36 -11.61
C GLU A 217 -1.32 13.42 -12.56
N THR A 218 -0.13 13.17 -12.05
CA THR A 218 1.12 13.23 -12.82
C THR A 218 1.56 11.90 -13.43
N ILE A 219 1.00 10.79 -12.96
CA ILE A 219 1.49 9.44 -13.28
C ILE A 219 0.67 8.72 -14.37
N TYR A 220 -0.46 9.30 -14.76
CA TYR A 220 -1.24 8.75 -15.87
C TYR A 220 -0.47 8.85 -17.18
N PRO A 221 -0.54 7.84 -18.05
CA PRO A 221 0.06 7.93 -19.37
C PRO A 221 -0.61 9.05 -20.17
N ARG A 222 0.19 9.72 -21.01
CA ARG A 222 -0.37 10.74 -21.92
C ARG A 222 -1.40 10.07 -22.85
N PRO A 223 -2.57 10.68 -23.04
CA PRO A 223 -3.55 10.18 -23.99
C PRO A 223 -2.92 10.05 -25.38
N SER A 224 -3.22 8.95 -26.07
CA SER A 224 -2.87 8.81 -27.49
C SER A 224 -3.81 9.67 -28.34
N ASN A 225 -3.30 10.22 -29.45
CA ASN A 225 -4.15 10.86 -30.47
C ASN A 225 -5.09 9.84 -31.14
N ASP A 226 -4.79 8.56 -31.08
CA ASP A 226 -5.66 7.45 -31.47
C ASP A 226 -6.28 6.82 -30.20
N PRO A 227 -7.60 6.96 -29.98
CA PRO A 227 -8.26 6.42 -28.80
C PRO A 227 -8.28 4.88 -28.74
N LYS A 228 -7.94 4.20 -29.84
CA LYS A 228 -7.81 2.73 -29.90
C LYS A 228 -6.43 2.25 -29.50
N LYS A 229 -5.45 3.15 -29.45
CA LYS A 229 -4.07 2.79 -29.14
C LYS A 229 -3.87 2.72 -27.63
N VAL A 230 -3.61 1.51 -27.13
CA VAL A 230 -3.23 1.26 -25.73
C VAL A 230 -1.85 1.90 -25.48
N PRO A 231 -1.67 2.74 -24.43
CA PRO A 231 -0.39 3.34 -24.11
C PRO A 231 0.69 2.29 -23.81
N GLU A 232 1.86 2.47 -24.39
CA GLU A 232 3.06 1.67 -24.10
C GLU A 232 3.85 2.33 -22.98
N LEU A 233 4.04 1.61 -21.88
CA LEU A 233 4.86 2.03 -20.74
C LEU A 233 6.12 1.15 -20.70
N SER A 234 7.26 1.81 -20.83
CA SER A 234 8.56 1.14 -20.89
C SER A 234 9.64 2.01 -20.23
N TYR A 235 10.88 1.94 -20.65
CA TYR A 235 12.03 2.63 -20.05
C TYR A 235 11.80 4.11 -19.72
N SER A 236 11.12 4.85 -20.60
CA SER A 236 10.83 6.27 -20.36
C SER A 236 9.91 6.47 -19.16
N TYR A 237 8.88 5.61 -19.05
CA TYR A 237 7.95 5.65 -17.93
C TYR A 237 8.63 5.22 -16.62
N VAL A 238 9.45 4.18 -16.66
CA VAL A 238 10.28 3.73 -15.53
C VAL A 238 11.17 4.85 -15.05
N TYR A 239 11.94 5.48 -15.95
CA TYR A 239 12.84 6.58 -15.62
C TYR A 239 12.12 7.76 -14.92
N GLN A 240 10.95 8.14 -15.43
CA GLN A 240 10.18 9.25 -14.89
C GLN A 240 9.53 8.92 -13.54
N ASN A 241 9.07 7.69 -13.33
CA ASN A 241 8.20 7.35 -12.21
C ASN A 241 8.91 6.59 -11.08
N THR A 242 10.08 5.98 -11.33
CA THR A 242 10.85 5.32 -10.25
C THR A 242 11.21 6.28 -9.11
N PRO A 243 11.68 7.54 -9.35
CA PRO A 243 11.95 8.46 -8.24
C PRO A 243 10.70 8.82 -7.42
N ILE A 244 9.54 8.87 -8.06
CA ILE A 244 8.25 9.14 -7.39
C ILE A 244 7.88 7.94 -6.51
N MET A 245 7.92 6.74 -7.07
CA MET A 245 7.64 5.48 -6.37
C MET A 245 8.56 5.31 -5.16
N GLU A 246 9.87 5.46 -5.33
CA GLU A 246 10.85 5.37 -4.24
C GLU A 246 10.59 6.41 -3.13
N ARG A 247 10.25 7.64 -3.51
CA ARG A 247 9.87 8.69 -2.56
C ARG A 247 8.64 8.30 -1.77
N ARG A 248 7.58 7.77 -2.42
CA ARG A 248 6.35 7.36 -1.72
C ARG A 248 6.59 6.20 -0.77
N LEU A 249 7.41 5.21 -1.13
CA LEU A 249 7.80 4.12 -0.24
C LEU A 249 8.57 4.63 1.00
N LYS A 250 9.50 5.56 0.82
CA LYS A 250 10.25 6.19 1.92
C LYS A 250 9.33 6.98 2.85
N GLN A 251 8.45 7.83 2.28
CA GLN A 251 7.46 8.60 3.05
C GLN A 251 6.54 7.68 3.84
N ALA A 252 6.03 6.62 3.21
CA ALA A 252 5.17 5.65 3.89
C ALA A 252 5.87 5.00 5.09
N GLY A 253 7.12 4.59 4.93
CA GLY A 253 7.89 3.97 6.03
C GLY A 253 8.17 4.93 7.18
N VAL A 254 8.61 6.16 6.89
CA VAL A 254 8.86 7.20 7.92
C VAL A 254 7.56 7.55 8.65
N ARG A 255 6.45 7.72 7.92
CA ARG A 255 5.15 8.07 8.49
C ARG A 255 4.51 6.92 9.27
N LEU A 256 4.70 5.69 8.83
CA LEU A 256 4.28 4.51 9.60
C LEU A 256 5.02 4.45 10.95
N ALA A 257 6.32 4.73 10.97
CA ALA A 257 7.07 4.82 12.22
C ALA A 257 6.55 5.96 13.11
N ALA A 258 6.39 7.15 12.56
CA ALA A 258 5.85 8.31 13.27
C ALA A 258 4.47 8.00 13.86
N TYR A 259 3.59 7.38 13.07
CA TYR A 259 2.23 7.03 13.46
C TYR A 259 2.21 6.00 14.58
N LEU A 260 2.97 4.90 14.46
CA LEU A 260 3.06 3.87 15.50
C LEU A 260 3.71 4.44 16.78
N ASN A 261 4.75 5.27 16.65
CA ASN A 261 5.37 5.94 17.79
C ASN A 261 4.36 6.84 18.52
N ALA A 262 3.55 7.62 17.80
CA ALA A 262 2.51 8.47 18.37
C ALA A 262 1.35 7.64 18.98
N LEU A 263 1.01 6.51 18.35
CA LEU A 263 -0.06 5.62 18.81
C LEU A 263 0.23 5.05 20.21
N TYR A 264 1.50 4.73 20.46
CA TYR A 264 2.00 4.14 21.71
C TYR A 264 2.75 5.13 22.61
N ALA A 265 2.78 6.41 22.26
CA ALA A 265 3.36 7.43 23.12
C ALA A 265 2.56 7.55 24.43
N GLU A 266 3.21 7.29 25.56
CA GLU A 266 2.64 7.65 26.86
C GLU A 266 2.84 9.13 27.11
N PRO A 267 1.81 9.85 27.60
CA PRO A 267 1.98 11.22 28.08
C PRO A 267 2.77 11.20 29.38
N ARG A 268 4.12 11.21 29.29
CA ARG A 268 4.99 11.43 30.45
C ARG A 268 5.34 12.89 30.54
N PRO A 269 4.96 13.59 31.64
CA PRO A 269 5.57 14.87 31.93
C PRO A 269 7.09 14.67 32.13
N LEU A 270 7.89 15.53 31.49
CA LEU A 270 9.33 15.55 31.77
C LEU A 270 9.53 15.75 33.27
N PRO A 271 10.44 15.00 33.92
CA PRO A 271 10.76 15.25 35.32
C PRO A 271 11.26 16.71 35.42
N VAL A 272 10.48 17.53 36.10
CA VAL A 272 10.90 18.89 36.44
C VAL A 272 11.78 18.75 37.67
N GLU A 273 13.07 19.01 37.54
CA GLU A 273 13.92 19.12 38.74
C GLU A 273 13.34 20.24 39.62
N PRO A 274 13.17 20.00 40.94
CA PRO A 274 12.77 21.06 41.84
C PRO A 274 13.85 22.15 41.79
N ALA A 275 13.42 23.41 41.61
CA ALA A 275 14.33 24.55 41.70
C ALA A 275 15.09 24.47 43.01
N ARG A 276 16.43 24.47 42.94
CA ARG A 276 17.33 24.52 44.11
C ARG A 276 17.26 25.88 44.78
#